data_9262937ef5559ad1a8fb06187dbc5d42
#
_entry.id   9262937ef5559ad1a8fb06187dbc5d42
#
_cell.length_a   1.000
_cell.length_b   1.000
_cell.length_c   1.000
_cell.angle_alpha   90.00
_cell.angle_beta   90.00
_cell.angle_gamma   90.00
#
_symmetry.space_group_name_H-M   'P 1'
#
loop_
_entity.id
_entity.type
_entity.pdbx_description
1 polymer ?
#
loop_
_entity_poly.entity_id
_entity_poly.type
_entity_poly.pdbx_seq_one_letter_code
_entity_poly.pdbx_strand_id
1 'polypeptide(L)'
;NAMPPIIKRRVMRKIIIASQNPAKVNAVRSAFSTVFPDQEWEFIGVSVPSEVADQPMSDEETKQGALNRVRNAKQRHPGAEYYVGLEAGIEENKTFAWMIVESDQQRGESRSACLMLPPLVLERLRQAKELGDVMDEVFGTENIKQKGGAIGLLTRHHLTRSTVYHQALILALIPFINPEHYPSA
;
A
#
# COMPACT_ATOMS: atom_id res chain seq x y z
N ASN A 1 -34.12 0.14 -41.78
CA ASN A 1 -34.08 0.17 -40.28
C ASN A 1 -32.77 -0.45 -39.82
N ALA A 2 -31.77 0.39 -39.66
CA ALA A 2 -30.50 -0.03 -39.07
C ALA A 2 -30.69 -0.09 -37.55
N MET A 3 -30.37 -1.24 -36.95
CA MET A 3 -30.33 -1.39 -35.50
C MET A 3 -29.26 -0.44 -34.93
N PRO A 4 -29.54 0.27 -33.83
CA PRO A 4 -28.52 1.09 -33.18
C PRO A 4 -27.38 0.20 -32.69
N PRO A 5 -26.13 0.70 -32.68
CA PRO A 5 -25.00 -0.09 -32.24
C PRO A 5 -25.19 -0.49 -30.76
N ILE A 6 -25.01 -1.77 -30.47
CA ILE A 6 -24.98 -2.28 -29.10
C ILE A 6 -23.79 -1.66 -28.44
N ILE A 7 -24.01 -0.63 -27.63
CA ILE A 7 -22.99 -0.08 -26.74
C ILE A 7 -22.71 -1.18 -25.70
N LYS A 8 -21.65 -1.97 -25.93
CA LYS A 8 -21.13 -2.85 -24.88
C LYS A 8 -20.74 -1.93 -23.72
N ARG A 9 -21.53 -1.94 -22.64
CA ARG A 9 -21.14 -1.33 -21.38
C ARG A 9 -19.81 -1.97 -20.99
N ARG A 10 -18.73 -1.22 -21.09
CA ARG A 10 -17.41 -1.62 -20.61
C ARG A 10 -17.54 -1.82 -19.11
N VAL A 11 -17.50 -3.07 -18.64
CA VAL A 11 -17.51 -3.37 -17.21
C VAL A 11 -16.19 -2.86 -16.65
N MET A 12 -16.25 -1.84 -15.80
CA MET A 12 -15.08 -1.26 -15.18
C MET A 12 -14.50 -2.26 -14.17
N ARG A 13 -13.23 -2.58 -14.33
CA ARG A 13 -12.51 -3.51 -13.46
C ARG A 13 -12.20 -2.83 -12.12
N LYS A 14 -12.47 -3.50 -11.01
CA LYS A 14 -12.30 -2.93 -9.68
C LYS A 14 -11.00 -3.37 -9.04
N ILE A 15 -10.36 -2.41 -8.38
CA ILE A 15 -9.24 -2.64 -7.47
C ILE A 15 -9.65 -2.14 -6.10
N ILE A 16 -9.70 -3.03 -5.13
CA ILE A 16 -9.97 -2.69 -3.73
C ILE A 16 -8.64 -2.47 -3.02
N ILE A 17 -8.49 -1.30 -2.42
CA ILE A 17 -7.33 -0.91 -1.64
C ILE A 17 -7.73 -0.92 -0.17
N ALA A 18 -7.04 -1.71 0.63
CA ALA A 18 -7.33 -1.89 2.06
C ALA A 18 -6.82 -0.70 2.89
N SER A 19 -7.11 0.50 2.45
CA SER A 19 -6.81 1.78 3.10
C SER A 19 -7.65 2.89 2.50
N GLN A 20 -8.04 3.85 3.33
CA GLN A 20 -8.67 5.09 2.89
C GLN A 20 -7.70 6.27 2.89
N ASN A 21 -6.43 6.05 3.27
CA ASN A 21 -5.42 7.09 3.25
C ASN A 21 -5.16 7.53 1.79
N PRO A 22 -5.35 8.83 1.46
CA PRO A 22 -5.21 9.31 0.08
C PRO A 22 -3.84 9.07 -0.53
N ALA A 23 -2.77 9.16 0.25
CA ALA A 23 -1.41 8.90 -0.23
C ALA A 23 -1.23 7.43 -0.66
N LYS A 24 -1.79 6.50 0.10
CA LYS A 24 -1.78 5.07 -0.22
C LYS A 24 -2.62 4.76 -1.45
N VAL A 25 -3.84 5.28 -1.51
CA VAL A 25 -4.74 5.11 -2.66
C VAL A 25 -4.11 5.67 -3.93
N ASN A 26 -3.55 6.86 -3.88
CA ASN A 26 -2.90 7.48 -5.04
C ASN A 26 -1.65 6.72 -5.49
N ALA A 27 -0.86 6.16 -4.57
CA ALA A 27 0.29 5.33 -4.91
C ALA A 27 -0.12 4.06 -5.67
N VAL A 28 -1.20 3.41 -5.25
CA VAL A 28 -1.77 2.23 -5.94
C VAL A 28 -2.26 2.62 -7.34
N ARG A 29 -3.03 3.69 -7.43
CA ARG A 29 -3.51 4.23 -8.72
C ARG A 29 -2.35 4.48 -9.68
N SER A 30 -1.32 5.16 -9.21
CA SER A 30 -0.13 5.48 -10.00
C SER A 30 0.61 4.23 -10.48
N ALA A 31 0.82 3.25 -9.61
CA ALA A 31 1.52 2.01 -9.96
C ALA A 31 0.74 1.18 -11.00
N PHE A 32 -0.56 0.98 -10.81
CA PHE A 32 -1.40 0.25 -11.76
C PHE A 32 -1.50 0.97 -13.10
N SER A 33 -1.60 2.29 -13.11
CA SER A 33 -1.65 3.08 -14.34
C SER A 33 -0.33 3.04 -15.10
N THR A 34 0.79 2.95 -14.40
CA THR A 34 2.13 2.81 -15.02
C THR A 34 2.30 1.42 -15.64
N VAL A 35 1.91 0.37 -14.94
CA VAL A 35 2.12 -1.02 -15.37
C VAL A 35 1.10 -1.46 -16.41
N PHE A 36 -0.16 -1.01 -16.28
CA PHE A 36 -1.27 -1.36 -17.15
C PHE A 36 -1.91 -0.11 -17.76
N PRO A 37 -1.19 0.64 -18.63
CA PRO A 37 -1.66 1.94 -19.13
C PRO A 37 -2.92 1.86 -20.00
N ASP A 38 -3.18 0.71 -20.62
CA ASP A 38 -4.34 0.50 -21.51
C ASP A 38 -5.58 -0.01 -20.79
N GLN A 39 -5.51 -0.20 -19.47
CA GLN A 39 -6.62 -0.66 -18.65
C GLN A 39 -7.29 0.52 -17.94
N GLU A 40 -8.61 0.47 -17.87
CA GLU A 40 -9.40 1.38 -17.04
C GLU A 40 -9.80 0.68 -15.74
N TRP A 41 -9.46 1.29 -14.63
CA TRP A 41 -9.69 0.74 -13.31
C TRP A 41 -10.57 1.65 -12.47
N GLU A 42 -11.44 1.06 -11.66
CA GLU A 42 -12.09 1.75 -10.55
C GLU A 42 -11.32 1.43 -9.26
N PHE A 43 -10.69 2.45 -8.67
CA PHE A 43 -9.92 2.32 -7.42
C PHE A 43 -10.79 2.68 -6.23
N ILE A 44 -11.00 1.73 -5.33
CA ILE A 44 -11.87 1.90 -4.17
C ILE A 44 -11.06 1.65 -2.89
N GLY A 45 -10.85 2.70 -2.10
CA GLY A 45 -10.26 2.61 -0.76
C GLY A 45 -11.29 2.18 0.26
N VAL A 46 -10.97 1.17 1.06
CA VAL A 46 -11.85 0.65 2.12
C VAL A 46 -11.12 0.57 3.45
N SER A 47 -11.85 0.75 4.54
CA SER A 47 -11.33 0.58 5.89
C SER A 47 -11.53 -0.86 6.34
N VAL A 48 -10.43 -1.54 6.63
CA VAL A 48 -10.42 -2.90 7.18
C VAL A 48 -9.34 -3.01 8.26
N PRO A 49 -9.50 -3.89 9.27
CA PRO A 49 -8.48 -4.07 10.30
C PRO A 49 -7.25 -4.80 9.77
N SER A 50 -6.09 -4.45 10.30
CA SER A 50 -4.82 -5.16 10.08
C SER A 50 -4.66 -6.38 11.00
N GLU A 51 -5.38 -6.40 12.12
CA GLU A 51 -5.29 -7.45 13.17
C GLU A 51 -3.89 -7.62 13.75
N VAL A 52 -3.07 -6.59 13.63
CA VAL A 52 -1.77 -6.44 14.29
C VAL A 52 -1.77 -5.12 15.07
N ALA A 53 -0.70 -4.81 15.78
CA ALA A 53 -0.57 -3.54 16.48
C ALA A 53 -0.70 -2.35 15.51
N ASP A 54 -1.19 -1.21 15.99
CA ASP A 54 -1.28 0.03 15.20
C ASP A 54 0.09 0.48 14.68
N GLN A 55 1.13 0.24 15.47
CA GLN A 55 2.51 0.40 15.07
C GLN A 55 3.22 -0.97 15.14
N PRO A 56 3.29 -1.73 14.03
CA PRO A 56 4.04 -2.97 13.99
C PRO A 56 5.53 -2.75 14.28
N MET A 57 6.13 -3.63 15.09
CA MET A 57 7.51 -3.50 15.57
C MET A 57 8.42 -4.65 15.12
N SER A 58 8.02 -5.37 14.08
CA SER A 58 8.86 -6.37 13.40
C SER A 58 8.48 -6.47 11.92
N ASP A 59 9.39 -7.01 11.13
CA ASP A 59 9.15 -7.30 9.71
C ASP A 59 7.98 -8.28 9.53
N GLU A 60 7.98 -9.34 10.31
CA GLU A 60 6.95 -10.38 10.27
C GLU A 60 5.56 -9.82 10.61
N GLU A 61 5.45 -9.06 11.70
CA GLU A 61 4.19 -8.43 12.09
C GLU A 61 3.69 -7.46 11.02
N THR A 62 4.58 -6.67 10.43
CA THR A 62 4.24 -5.72 9.36
C THR A 62 3.70 -6.45 8.14
N LYS A 63 4.38 -7.49 7.69
CA LYS A 63 3.91 -8.33 6.58
C LYS A 63 2.56 -8.98 6.88
N GLN A 64 2.40 -9.53 8.08
CA GLN A 64 1.15 -10.15 8.50
C GLN A 64 0.00 -9.15 8.50
N GLY A 65 0.25 -7.90 8.91
CA GLY A 65 -0.74 -6.82 8.84
C GLY A 65 -1.22 -6.55 7.42
N ALA A 66 -0.31 -6.49 6.46
CA ALA A 66 -0.66 -6.32 5.03
C ALA A 66 -1.47 -7.51 4.50
N LEU A 67 -1.10 -8.73 4.84
CA LEU A 67 -1.83 -9.95 4.47
C LEU A 67 -3.25 -9.98 5.07
N ASN A 68 -3.38 -9.61 6.33
CA ASN A 68 -4.68 -9.53 7.01
C ASN A 68 -5.60 -8.49 6.37
N ARG A 69 -5.06 -7.35 5.98
CA ARG A 69 -5.83 -6.31 5.28
C ARG A 69 -6.38 -6.81 3.95
N VAL A 70 -5.57 -7.51 3.16
CA VAL A 70 -6.03 -8.11 1.90
C VAL A 70 -7.12 -9.16 2.15
N ARG A 71 -6.92 -10.06 3.10
CA ARG A 71 -7.91 -11.08 3.46
C ARG A 71 -9.24 -10.43 3.87
N ASN A 72 -9.20 -9.43 4.76
CA ASN A 72 -10.39 -8.75 5.26
C ASN A 72 -11.09 -7.94 4.15
N ALA A 73 -10.33 -7.32 3.25
CA ALA A 73 -10.89 -6.62 2.10
C ALA A 73 -11.61 -7.59 1.15
N LYS A 74 -11.03 -8.76 0.88
CA LYS A 74 -11.67 -9.79 0.05
C LYS A 74 -12.99 -10.29 0.65
N GLN A 75 -13.02 -10.49 1.96
CA GLN A 75 -14.21 -10.98 2.65
C GLN A 75 -15.34 -9.94 2.68
N ARG A 76 -15.01 -8.69 2.90
CA ARG A 76 -16.00 -7.60 3.04
C ARG A 76 -16.43 -6.97 1.72
N HIS A 77 -15.58 -7.02 0.71
CA HIS A 77 -15.78 -6.39 -0.59
C HIS A 77 -15.45 -7.37 -1.72
N PRO A 78 -16.20 -8.48 -1.87
CA PRO A 78 -15.93 -9.47 -2.91
C PRO A 78 -16.16 -8.92 -4.31
N GLY A 79 -15.57 -9.57 -5.31
CA GLY A 79 -15.83 -9.28 -6.73
C GLY A 79 -14.87 -8.27 -7.36
N ALA A 80 -13.81 -7.88 -6.69
CA ALA A 80 -12.75 -7.09 -7.31
C ALA A 80 -11.74 -7.98 -8.05
N GLU A 81 -11.07 -7.42 -9.04
CA GLU A 81 -10.02 -8.13 -9.78
C GLU A 81 -8.73 -8.21 -8.98
N TYR A 82 -8.39 -7.12 -8.27
CA TYR A 82 -7.23 -7.05 -7.40
C TYR A 82 -7.59 -6.49 -6.03
N TYR A 83 -6.89 -6.98 -5.03
CA TYR A 83 -6.92 -6.49 -3.66
C TYR A 83 -5.51 -6.10 -3.25
N VAL A 84 -5.35 -4.89 -2.73
CA VAL A 84 -4.04 -4.34 -2.37
C VAL A 84 -4.02 -4.00 -0.89
N GLY A 85 -3.07 -4.59 -0.17
CA GLY A 85 -2.79 -4.28 1.23
C GLY A 85 -1.42 -3.64 1.38
N LEU A 86 -1.38 -2.58 2.18
CA LEU A 86 -0.16 -1.86 2.53
C LEU A 86 -0.12 -1.72 4.04
N GLU A 87 1.01 -2.08 4.64
CA GLU A 87 1.25 -1.90 6.08
C GLU A 87 2.66 -1.41 6.30
N ALA A 88 2.82 -0.34 7.07
CA ALA A 88 4.12 0.18 7.48
C ALA A 88 4.47 -0.33 8.87
N GLY A 89 5.75 -0.55 9.10
CA GLY A 89 6.26 -1.04 10.37
C GLY A 89 7.72 -0.69 10.60
N ILE A 90 8.21 -1.15 11.72
CA ILE A 90 9.56 -0.90 12.19
C ILE A 90 10.19 -2.23 12.57
N GLU A 91 11.46 -2.38 12.24
CA GLU A 91 12.31 -3.44 12.76
C GLU A 91 13.65 -2.84 13.14
N GLU A 92 14.08 -3.08 14.38
CA GLU A 92 15.26 -2.44 14.96
C GLU A 92 15.15 -0.91 14.88
N ASN A 93 16.00 -0.27 14.09
CA ASN A 93 16.01 1.20 13.90
C ASN A 93 15.56 1.63 12.52
N LYS A 94 14.88 0.76 11.76
CA LYS A 94 14.46 1.03 10.38
C LYS A 94 12.95 0.93 10.22
N THR A 95 12.39 1.81 9.39
CA THR A 95 10.99 1.71 8.97
C THR A 95 10.89 1.39 7.48
N PHE A 96 9.86 0.66 7.13
CA PHE A 96 9.54 0.19 5.76
C PHE A 96 8.05 -0.13 5.69
N ALA A 97 7.59 -0.51 4.51
CA ALA A 97 6.22 -0.99 4.33
C ALA A 97 6.19 -2.26 3.48
N TRP A 98 5.27 -3.16 3.79
CA TRP A 98 4.94 -4.31 2.97
C TRP A 98 3.77 -4.00 2.05
N MET A 99 3.89 -4.45 0.79
CA MET A 99 2.85 -4.38 -0.23
C MET A 99 2.45 -5.79 -0.61
N ILE A 100 1.16 -6.08 -0.50
CA ILE A 100 0.56 -7.35 -0.95
C ILE A 100 -0.48 -7.03 -2.01
N VAL A 101 -0.38 -7.66 -3.16
CA VAL A 101 -1.36 -7.58 -4.23
C VAL A 101 -1.88 -8.98 -4.51
N GLU A 102 -3.18 -9.18 -4.46
CA GLU A 102 -3.81 -10.46 -4.75
C GLU A 102 -4.89 -10.33 -5.82
N SER A 103 -4.87 -11.28 -6.76
CA SER A 103 -6.01 -11.67 -7.58
C SER A 103 -6.58 -12.98 -7.05
N ASP A 104 -7.56 -13.57 -7.73
CA ASP A 104 -8.10 -14.89 -7.37
C ASP A 104 -7.07 -16.02 -7.54
N GLN A 105 -6.06 -15.83 -8.38
CA GLN A 105 -5.13 -16.89 -8.79
C GLN A 105 -3.68 -16.64 -8.37
N GLN A 106 -3.33 -15.42 -8.00
CA GLN A 106 -1.93 -15.04 -7.83
C GLN A 106 -1.76 -14.03 -6.70
N ARG A 107 -0.61 -14.07 -6.05
CA ARG A 107 -0.16 -13.08 -5.09
C ARG A 107 1.19 -12.53 -5.53
N GLY A 108 1.31 -11.21 -5.51
CA GLY A 108 2.57 -10.51 -5.56
C GLY A 108 2.86 -9.85 -4.22
N GLU A 109 4.12 -9.78 -3.85
CA GLU A 109 4.54 -9.14 -2.60
C GLU A 109 5.86 -8.42 -2.78
N SER A 110 6.04 -7.34 -2.02
CA SER A 110 7.25 -6.53 -2.01
C SER A 110 7.37 -5.83 -0.67
N ARG A 111 8.58 -5.63 -0.23
CA ARG A 111 8.91 -4.72 0.86
C ARG A 111 9.55 -3.48 0.29
N SER A 112 9.11 -2.29 0.72
CA SER A 112 9.69 -1.01 0.29
C SER A 112 11.16 -0.86 0.72
N ALA A 113 11.85 0.08 0.11
CA ALA A 113 13.10 0.58 0.65
C ALA A 113 12.90 1.01 2.12
N CYS A 114 13.89 0.77 2.96
CA CYS A 114 13.86 1.12 4.36
C CYS A 114 14.70 2.35 4.66
N LEU A 115 14.38 3.03 5.75
CA LEU A 115 15.12 4.19 6.22
C LEU A 115 15.42 4.09 7.72
N MET A 116 16.56 4.61 8.10
CA MET A 116 17.00 4.65 9.49
C MET A 116 16.31 5.80 10.22
N LEU A 117 15.71 5.49 11.37
CA LEU A 117 15.02 6.48 12.20
C LEU A 117 15.98 7.12 13.21
N PRO A 118 15.75 8.40 13.56
CA PRO A 118 16.50 9.05 14.63
C PRO A 118 16.32 8.33 15.97
N PRO A 119 17.36 8.23 16.81
CA PRO A 119 17.26 7.59 18.13
C PRO A 119 16.14 8.14 19.02
N LEU A 120 15.94 9.45 19.00
CA LEU A 120 14.86 10.08 19.78
C LEU A 120 13.47 9.63 19.31
N VAL A 121 13.28 9.44 18.02
CA VAL A 121 12.02 8.93 17.45
C VAL A 121 11.77 7.50 17.95
N LEU A 122 12.79 6.64 17.90
CA LEU A 122 12.72 5.26 18.39
C LEU A 122 12.39 5.18 19.88
N GLU A 123 13.00 6.04 20.69
CA GLU A 123 12.72 6.12 22.11
C GLU A 123 11.25 6.45 22.40
N ARG A 124 10.70 7.44 21.70
CA ARG A 124 9.29 7.85 21.85
C ARG A 124 8.30 6.81 21.33
N LEU A 125 8.65 6.06 20.29
CA LEU A 125 7.82 4.97 19.77
C LEU A 125 7.61 3.86 20.79
N ARG A 126 8.56 3.61 21.67
CA ARG A 126 8.43 2.65 22.78
C ARG A 126 7.35 3.02 23.80
N GLN A 127 6.83 4.25 23.74
CA GLN A 127 5.73 4.75 24.59
C GLN A 127 4.34 4.56 23.95
N ALA A 128 4.17 3.58 23.06
CA ALA A 128 2.92 3.20 22.40
C ALA A 128 2.31 4.27 21.48
N LYS A 129 3.15 5.01 20.74
CA LYS A 129 2.72 5.97 19.72
C LYS A 129 3.01 5.46 18.32
N GLU A 130 2.24 5.95 17.33
CA GLU A 130 2.52 5.69 15.92
C GLU A 130 3.65 6.61 15.41
N LEU A 131 4.38 6.13 14.39
CA LEU A 131 5.51 6.86 13.82
C LEU A 131 5.13 8.27 13.34
N GLY A 132 4.00 8.42 12.65
CA GLY A 132 3.56 9.75 12.16
C GLY A 132 3.38 10.76 13.28
N ASP A 133 2.77 10.35 14.40
CA ASP A 133 2.55 11.21 15.55
C ASP A 133 3.86 11.61 16.24
N VAL A 134 4.78 10.67 16.38
CA VAL A 134 6.11 10.94 16.94
C VAL A 134 6.92 11.87 16.06
N MET A 135 6.87 11.69 14.74
CA MET A 135 7.54 12.58 13.79
C MET A 135 6.99 14.00 13.89
N ASP A 136 5.66 14.16 13.98
CA ASP A 136 5.04 15.48 14.15
C ASP A 136 5.52 16.17 15.44
N GLU A 137 5.62 15.44 16.54
CA GLU A 137 6.11 15.97 17.81
C GLU A 137 7.58 16.39 17.75
N VAL A 138 8.44 15.54 17.19
CA VAL A 138 9.89 15.75 17.18
C VAL A 138 10.28 16.88 16.21
N PHE A 139 9.62 16.97 15.06
CA PHE A 139 9.95 17.93 14.00
C PHE A 139 9.04 19.16 13.95
N GLY A 140 8.04 19.24 14.83
CA GLY A 140 7.13 20.39 14.88
C GLY A 140 6.23 20.50 13.66
N THR A 141 5.82 19.37 13.09
CA THR A 141 4.92 19.30 11.93
C THR A 141 3.52 18.83 12.32
N GLU A 142 2.58 18.89 11.38
CA GLU A 142 1.21 18.44 11.56
C GLU A 142 0.79 17.50 10.42
N ASN A 143 0.21 16.37 10.77
CA ASN A 143 -0.31 15.37 9.82
C ASN A 143 0.70 14.89 8.78
N ILE A 144 1.96 14.70 9.16
CA ILE A 144 3.02 14.29 8.23
C ILE A 144 2.68 12.98 7.51
N LYS A 145 1.94 12.07 8.14
CA LYS A 145 1.48 10.81 7.54
C LYS A 145 0.60 11.00 6.30
N GLN A 146 0.01 12.17 6.12
CA GLN A 146 -0.79 12.53 4.94
C GLN A 146 -0.02 13.43 3.95
N LYS A 147 1.14 13.94 4.34
CA LYS A 147 1.91 14.96 3.60
C LYS A 147 3.26 14.49 3.06
N GLY A 148 3.51 13.20 2.99
CA GLY A 148 4.78 12.67 2.51
C GLY A 148 5.45 11.69 3.48
N GLY A 149 4.93 11.55 4.69
CA GLY A 149 5.41 10.62 5.71
C GLY A 149 6.78 10.99 6.30
N ALA A 150 7.29 10.11 7.14
CA ALA A 150 8.60 10.27 7.77
C ALA A 150 9.72 10.39 6.71
N ILE A 151 9.63 9.64 5.63
CA ILE A 151 10.63 9.69 4.55
C ILE A 151 10.72 11.08 3.91
N GLY A 152 9.59 11.74 3.66
CA GLY A 152 9.58 13.10 3.12
C GLY A 152 10.30 14.07 4.04
N LEU A 153 10.00 14.01 5.33
CA LEU A 153 10.60 14.88 6.33
C LEU A 153 12.09 14.62 6.51
N LEU A 154 12.50 13.37 6.67
CA LEU A 154 13.90 12.99 6.91
C LEU A 154 14.79 13.19 5.68
N THR A 155 14.25 13.12 4.49
CA THR A 155 14.99 13.37 3.24
C THR A 155 14.90 14.82 2.77
N ARG A 156 14.32 15.71 3.55
CA ARG A 156 14.04 17.10 3.13
C ARG A 156 13.32 17.19 1.79
N HIS A 157 12.33 16.31 1.62
CA HIS A 157 11.49 16.19 0.43
C HIS A 157 12.21 15.78 -0.87
N HIS A 158 13.41 15.23 -0.79
CA HIS A 158 14.04 14.57 -1.94
C HIS A 158 13.31 13.29 -2.34
N LEU A 159 12.71 12.61 -1.37
CA LEU A 159 11.81 11.48 -1.58
C LEU A 159 10.50 11.72 -0.82
N THR A 160 9.44 11.10 -1.28
CA THR A 160 8.14 11.09 -0.59
C THR A 160 7.67 9.65 -0.39
N ARG A 161 6.73 9.45 0.53
CA ARG A 161 6.11 8.14 0.72
C ARG A 161 5.44 7.64 -0.57
N SER A 162 4.79 8.54 -1.33
CA SER A 162 4.20 8.21 -2.62
C SER A 162 5.21 7.61 -3.60
N THR A 163 6.39 8.21 -3.73
CA THR A 163 7.45 7.76 -4.63
C THR A 163 7.95 6.36 -4.24
N VAL A 164 8.20 6.15 -2.95
CA VAL A 164 8.69 4.86 -2.42
C VAL A 164 7.62 3.78 -2.50
N TYR A 165 6.37 4.10 -2.20
CA TYR A 165 5.26 3.17 -2.31
C TYR A 165 4.95 2.82 -3.76
N HIS A 166 5.02 3.78 -4.68
CA HIS A 166 4.89 3.54 -6.11
C HIS A 166 5.88 2.48 -6.60
N GLN A 167 7.16 2.63 -6.26
CA GLN A 167 8.20 1.66 -6.62
C GLN A 167 7.90 0.27 -6.04
N ALA A 168 7.59 0.18 -4.74
CA ALA A 168 7.31 -1.09 -4.07
C ALA A 168 6.07 -1.78 -4.66
N LEU A 169 5.04 -1.03 -5.02
CA LEU A 169 3.84 -1.57 -5.65
C LEU A 169 4.12 -2.12 -7.05
N ILE A 170 4.95 -1.45 -7.85
CA ILE A 170 5.39 -1.99 -9.15
C ILE A 170 6.11 -3.32 -8.95
N LEU A 171 6.99 -3.42 -7.96
CA LEU A 171 7.70 -4.66 -7.64
C LEU A 171 6.73 -5.78 -7.20
N ALA A 172 5.67 -5.45 -6.46
CA ALA A 172 4.63 -6.40 -6.09
C ALA A 172 3.80 -6.87 -7.30
N LEU A 173 3.80 -6.13 -8.39
CA LEU A 173 3.09 -6.49 -9.64
C LEU A 173 3.91 -7.43 -10.54
N ILE A 174 5.15 -7.74 -10.21
CA ILE A 174 6.02 -8.62 -11.04
C ILE A 174 5.34 -9.92 -11.44
N PRO A 175 4.67 -10.68 -10.56
CA PRO A 175 4.00 -11.92 -10.96
C PRO A 175 2.86 -11.72 -11.97
N PHE A 176 2.22 -10.55 -11.95
CA PHE A 176 1.12 -10.22 -12.85
C PHE A 176 1.61 -9.70 -14.21
N ILE A 177 2.84 -9.19 -14.26
CA ILE A 177 3.50 -8.75 -15.49
C ILE A 177 4.11 -9.96 -16.23
N ASN A 178 4.54 -10.99 -15.49
CA ASN A 178 5.21 -12.17 -16.00
C ASN A 178 4.49 -13.47 -15.56
N PRO A 179 3.21 -13.65 -15.89
CA PRO A 179 2.41 -14.74 -15.37
C PRO A 179 2.95 -16.12 -15.77
N GLU A 180 3.66 -16.22 -16.88
CA GLU A 180 4.27 -17.48 -17.36
C GLU A 180 5.40 -18.00 -16.44
N HIS A 181 6.02 -17.13 -15.66
CA HIS A 181 7.10 -17.48 -14.72
C HIS A 181 6.64 -17.60 -13.26
N TYR A 182 5.39 -17.29 -12.99
CA TYR A 182 4.78 -17.34 -11.66
C TYR A 182 3.49 -18.14 -11.73
N PRO A 183 3.59 -19.49 -11.74
CA PRO A 183 2.40 -20.34 -11.84
C PRO A 183 1.48 -20.14 -10.63
N SER A 184 0.18 -20.26 -10.87
CA SER A 184 -0.83 -20.22 -9.81
C SER A 184 -0.58 -21.34 -8.81
N ALA A 185 -0.76 -21.04 -7.53
CA ALA A 185 -0.61 -22.00 -6.45
C ALA A 185 -1.74 -23.04 -6.46
#